data_78be41b22e5b7c03b61ea9659b08e6ef
#
_entry.id   78be41b22e5b7c03b61ea9659b08e6ef
#
_cell.length_a   1.000
_cell.length_b   1.000
_cell.length_c   1.000
_cell.angle_alpha   90.00
_cell.angle_beta   90.00
_cell.angle_gamma   90.00
#
_symmetry.space_group_name_H-M   'P 1'
#
loop_
_entity.id
_entity.type
_entity.pdbx_description
1 polymer ?
#
loop_
_entity_poly.entity_id
_entity_poly.type
_entity_poly.pdbx_seq_one_letter_code
_entity_poly.pdbx_strand_id
1 'polypeptide(L)'
;MLSAKVLDKSSNPLEYLLKHQRGGMKKPKTGDYIAVPSTKIKKKLGIRRNPQWRPAVLRNRPNFKTFSKGSWVRGKSEKAIVEIKGKKMERAYSLVRSVPIPKRLFFEENAERTVQKKIQYIWTAQLNRALQTSKYK
;
A
#
# COMPACT_ATOMS: atom_id res chain seq x y z
N MET A 1 -17.38 21.73 7.36
CA MET A 1 -17.36 20.27 7.62
C MET A 1 -17.21 19.56 6.29
N LEU A 2 -16.01 19.09 5.97
CA LEU A 2 -15.75 18.30 4.77
C LEU A 2 -16.10 16.85 5.07
N SER A 3 -17.23 16.40 4.53
CA SER A 3 -17.68 15.02 4.61
C SER A 3 -16.72 14.12 3.84
N ALA A 4 -15.95 13.31 4.54
CA ALA A 4 -15.09 12.27 3.97
C ALA A 4 -15.93 11.08 3.44
N LYS A 5 -16.80 11.36 2.49
CA LYS A 5 -17.60 10.34 1.80
C LYS A 5 -16.97 9.84 0.51
N VAL A 6 -15.67 9.80 0.43
CA VAL A 6 -15.02 9.09 -0.65
C VAL A 6 -14.25 7.99 0.00
N LEU A 7 -14.65 6.76 -0.23
CA LEU A 7 -13.70 5.67 -0.35
C LEU A 7 -14.31 4.33 0.04
N ASP A 8 -14.43 3.55 -0.98
CA ASP A 8 -14.51 2.08 -0.94
C ASP A 8 -15.71 1.48 -0.19
N LYS A 9 -16.66 0.98 -0.96
CA LYS A 9 -17.89 0.30 -0.52
C LYS A 9 -17.68 -0.96 0.35
N SER A 10 -16.45 -1.31 0.73
CA SER A 10 -16.17 -2.59 1.39
C SER A 10 -15.24 -2.53 2.60
N SER A 11 -14.68 -1.38 2.94
CA SER A 11 -13.80 -1.27 4.11
C SER A 11 -14.02 0.06 4.82
N ASN A 12 -14.06 0.03 6.13
CA ASN A 12 -14.07 1.23 6.94
C ASN A 12 -12.86 2.10 6.52
N PRO A 13 -13.09 3.33 6.00
CA PRO A 13 -12.01 4.18 5.48
C PRO A 13 -10.96 4.49 6.54
N LEU A 14 -11.36 4.55 7.82
CA LEU A 14 -10.46 4.72 8.95
C LEU A 14 -9.50 3.54 9.12
N GLU A 15 -9.99 2.31 8.95
CA GLU A 15 -9.14 1.11 9.07
C GLU A 15 -8.06 1.06 7.97
N TYR A 16 -8.40 1.49 6.76
CA TYR A 16 -7.44 1.60 5.67
C TYR A 16 -6.34 2.62 5.98
N LEU A 17 -6.71 3.81 6.46
CA LEU A 17 -5.77 4.86 6.84
C LEU A 17 -4.86 4.42 8.00
N LEU A 18 -5.42 3.78 9.03
CA LEU A 18 -4.65 3.24 10.15
C LEU A 18 -3.61 2.21 9.71
N LYS A 19 -3.96 1.34 8.76
CA LYS A 19 -2.99 0.38 8.19
C LYS A 19 -1.84 1.06 7.47
N HIS A 20 -2.08 2.19 6.80
CA HIS A 20 -1.02 2.96 6.15
C HIS A 20 -0.22 3.85 7.11
N GLN A 21 -0.82 4.23 8.23
CA GLN A 21 -0.14 4.97 9.30
C GLN A 21 0.76 4.08 10.15
N ARG A 22 0.25 2.92 10.58
CA ARG A 22 0.97 2.00 11.48
C ARG A 22 1.77 0.92 10.75
N GLY A 23 1.48 0.71 9.48
CA GLY A 23 1.91 -0.47 8.75
C GLY A 23 1.05 -1.68 9.10
N GLY A 24 1.35 -2.83 8.54
CA GLY A 24 0.62 -4.06 8.84
C GLY A 24 0.81 -5.13 7.80
N MET A 25 -0.04 -6.16 7.88
CA MET A 25 -0.03 -7.28 6.94
C MET A 25 -1.34 -7.31 6.17
N LYS A 26 -1.25 -7.29 4.86
CA LYS A 26 -2.39 -7.51 3.97
C LYS A 26 -2.60 -9.01 3.78
N LYS A 27 -3.79 -9.49 4.13
CA LYS A 27 -4.26 -10.85 3.84
C LYS A 27 -5.14 -10.86 2.58
N PRO A 28 -5.30 -11.98 1.88
CA PRO A 28 -6.23 -12.08 0.75
C PRO A 28 -7.67 -11.85 1.22
N LYS A 29 -8.48 -11.17 0.41
CA LYS A 29 -9.92 -10.98 0.69
C LYS A 29 -10.73 -12.24 0.33
N THR A 30 -10.29 -12.93 -0.70
CA THR A 30 -10.89 -14.15 -1.23
C THR A 30 -9.79 -15.15 -1.58
N GLY A 31 -9.97 -16.41 -1.22
CA GLY A 31 -8.96 -17.46 -1.42
C GLY A 31 -7.76 -17.35 -0.49
N ASP A 32 -6.76 -18.20 -0.70
CA ASP A 32 -5.63 -18.39 0.22
C ASP A 32 -4.43 -17.48 -0.09
N TYR A 33 -4.37 -16.89 -1.28
CA TYR A 33 -3.16 -16.22 -1.77
C TYR A 33 -3.41 -14.85 -2.37
N ILE A 34 -2.45 -13.96 -2.16
CA ILE A 34 -2.32 -12.68 -2.86
C ILE A 34 -1.35 -12.87 -4.02
N ALA A 35 -1.76 -12.50 -5.22
CA ALA A 35 -0.90 -12.53 -6.40
C ALA A 35 -0.06 -11.24 -6.50
N VAL A 36 1.24 -11.37 -6.28
CA VAL A 36 2.21 -10.26 -6.40
C VAL A 36 2.86 -10.32 -7.78
N PRO A 37 2.63 -9.32 -8.64
CA PRO A 37 3.17 -9.33 -9.99
C PRO A 37 4.69 -9.11 -9.99
N SER A 38 5.40 -9.78 -10.89
CA SER A 38 6.80 -9.51 -11.20
C SER A 38 6.95 -8.13 -11.85
N THR A 39 8.18 -7.59 -11.85
CA THR A 39 8.47 -6.28 -12.47
C THR A 39 8.03 -6.22 -13.93
N LYS A 40 8.22 -7.31 -14.68
CA LYS A 40 7.82 -7.43 -16.08
C LYS A 40 6.29 -7.36 -16.25
N ILE A 41 5.56 -8.08 -15.41
CA ILE A 41 4.10 -8.05 -15.42
C ILE A 41 3.56 -6.70 -14.93
N LYS A 42 4.21 -6.05 -13.96
CA LYS A 42 3.83 -4.69 -13.55
C LYS A 42 3.86 -3.70 -14.71
N LYS A 43 4.89 -3.77 -15.55
CA LYS A 43 4.98 -2.94 -16.75
C LYS A 43 3.85 -3.22 -17.74
N LYS A 44 3.51 -4.50 -17.98
CA LYS A 44 2.42 -4.92 -18.87
C LYS A 44 1.02 -4.62 -18.33
N LEU A 45 0.85 -4.68 -17.02
CA LEU A 45 -0.40 -4.27 -16.37
C LEU A 45 -0.68 -2.79 -16.58
N GLY A 46 0.37 -1.95 -16.57
CA GLY A 46 0.24 -0.50 -16.70
C GLY A 46 -0.60 0.14 -15.59
N ILE A 47 -0.84 1.45 -15.70
CA ILE A 47 -1.61 2.23 -14.73
C ILE A 47 -3.08 1.78 -14.67
N ARG A 48 -3.67 1.47 -15.83
CA ARG A 48 -5.08 1.06 -15.98
C ARG A 48 -5.34 -0.41 -15.69
N ARG A 49 -4.34 -1.17 -15.19
CA ARG A 49 -4.44 -2.60 -14.85
C ARG A 49 -5.10 -3.43 -15.93
N ASN A 50 -4.47 -3.50 -17.10
CA ASN A 50 -4.95 -4.26 -18.26
C ASN A 50 -5.50 -5.65 -17.83
N PRO A 51 -6.80 -5.95 -18.07
CA PRO A 51 -7.46 -7.15 -17.55
C PRO A 51 -6.86 -8.44 -18.10
N GLN A 52 -6.26 -8.42 -19.28
CA GLN A 52 -5.62 -9.59 -19.92
C GLN A 52 -4.42 -10.13 -19.13
N TRP A 53 -3.80 -9.30 -18.27
CA TRP A 53 -2.64 -9.68 -17.44
C TRP A 53 -3.02 -10.00 -15.99
N ARG A 54 -4.31 -10.10 -15.69
CA ARG A 54 -4.76 -10.52 -14.36
C ARG A 54 -4.44 -11.99 -14.09
N PRO A 55 -4.12 -12.39 -12.85
CA PRO A 55 -3.77 -13.77 -12.50
C PRO A 55 -4.81 -14.80 -12.93
N ALA A 56 -6.10 -14.48 -12.77
CA ALA A 56 -7.21 -15.36 -13.15
C ALA A 56 -7.22 -15.64 -14.64
N VAL A 57 -6.98 -14.63 -15.48
CA VAL A 57 -6.95 -14.76 -16.94
C VAL A 57 -5.71 -15.54 -17.38
N LEU A 58 -4.55 -15.26 -16.75
CA LEU A 58 -3.30 -15.92 -17.11
C LEU A 58 -3.32 -17.41 -16.80
N ARG A 59 -3.97 -17.84 -15.71
CA ARG A 59 -4.08 -19.27 -15.37
C ARG A 59 -4.79 -20.10 -16.46
N ASN A 60 -5.69 -19.46 -17.22
CA ASN A 60 -6.45 -20.14 -18.29
C ASN A 60 -5.70 -20.15 -19.64
N ARG A 61 -4.52 -19.51 -19.71
CA ARG A 61 -3.71 -19.53 -20.94
C ARG A 61 -2.76 -20.72 -20.97
N PRO A 62 -2.60 -21.39 -22.10
CA PRO A 62 -1.76 -22.60 -22.21
C PRO A 62 -0.28 -22.32 -21.87
N ASN A 63 0.19 -21.10 -22.11
CA ASN A 63 1.58 -20.71 -21.86
C ASN A 63 1.87 -20.37 -20.39
N PHE A 64 0.87 -20.44 -19.49
CA PHE A 64 1.05 -20.14 -18.08
C PHE A 64 0.72 -21.36 -17.22
N LYS A 65 1.65 -21.70 -16.33
CA LYS A 65 1.45 -22.79 -15.37
C LYS A 65 1.69 -22.33 -13.94
N THR A 66 0.99 -22.94 -13.01
CA THR A 66 1.16 -22.67 -11.57
C THR A 66 2.04 -23.74 -10.96
N PHE A 67 3.13 -23.33 -10.34
CA PHE A 67 4.09 -24.20 -9.64
C PHE A 67 3.97 -23.98 -8.14
N SER A 68 3.96 -25.06 -7.37
CA SER A 68 3.92 -25.02 -5.90
C SER A 68 5.25 -25.34 -5.23
N LYS A 69 6.22 -25.86 -6.02
CA LYS A 69 7.57 -26.22 -5.55
C LYS A 69 8.60 -25.90 -6.65
N GLY A 70 9.87 -25.85 -6.27
CA GLY A 70 10.99 -25.66 -7.19
C GLY A 70 11.60 -24.27 -7.17
N SER A 71 12.55 -24.04 -8.07
CA SER A 71 13.35 -22.78 -8.15
C SER A 71 12.52 -21.52 -8.44
N TRP A 72 11.29 -21.66 -8.90
CA TRP A 72 10.35 -20.57 -9.19
C TRP A 72 9.66 -20.01 -7.95
N VAL A 73 9.62 -20.80 -6.88
CA VAL A 73 9.05 -20.42 -5.59
C VAL A 73 10.18 -19.93 -4.69
N ARG A 74 10.32 -18.60 -4.56
CA ARG A 74 11.40 -17.98 -3.79
C ARG A 74 10.86 -17.14 -2.64
N GLY A 75 11.62 -17.12 -1.55
CA GLY A 75 11.31 -16.34 -0.37
C GLY A 75 10.02 -16.76 0.31
N LYS A 76 9.13 -15.79 0.60
CA LYS A 76 7.83 -16.01 1.26
C LYS A 76 6.74 -16.48 0.32
N SER A 77 7.02 -16.71 -0.97
CA SER A 77 6.02 -17.21 -1.91
C SER A 77 5.87 -18.72 -1.74
N GLU A 78 4.62 -19.21 -1.72
CA GLU A 78 4.32 -20.65 -1.65
C GLU A 78 4.03 -21.23 -3.02
N LYS A 79 3.53 -20.41 -3.94
CA LYS A 79 3.24 -20.79 -5.32
C LYS A 79 3.66 -19.69 -6.27
N ALA A 80 3.89 -20.03 -7.53
CA ALA A 80 4.21 -19.06 -8.56
C ALA A 80 3.43 -19.36 -9.85
N ILE A 81 2.98 -18.31 -10.54
CA ILE A 81 2.49 -18.40 -11.92
C ILE A 81 3.65 -18.07 -12.84
N VAL A 82 4.00 -18.99 -13.72
CA VAL A 82 5.16 -18.92 -14.61
C VAL A 82 4.69 -18.92 -16.05
N GLU A 83 5.24 -18.04 -16.87
CA GLU A 83 5.08 -17.98 -18.32
C GLU A 83 6.14 -18.89 -18.96
N ILE A 84 5.71 -19.81 -19.81
CA ILE A 84 6.57 -20.74 -20.54
C ILE A 84 6.66 -20.26 -21.99
N LYS A 85 7.87 -19.96 -22.46
CA LYS A 85 8.16 -19.54 -23.83
C LYS A 85 9.22 -20.45 -24.42
N GLY A 86 8.80 -21.55 -25.07
CA GLY A 86 9.71 -22.56 -25.54
C GLY A 86 10.54 -23.13 -24.36
N LYS A 87 11.86 -23.03 -24.45
CA LYS A 87 12.79 -23.45 -23.38
C LYS A 87 12.94 -22.44 -22.22
N LYS A 88 12.41 -21.21 -22.37
CA LYS A 88 12.52 -20.16 -21.33
C LYS A 88 11.28 -20.14 -20.46
N MET A 89 11.52 -20.02 -19.18
CA MET A 89 10.46 -19.92 -18.16
C MET A 89 10.63 -18.61 -17.38
N GLU A 90 9.58 -17.83 -17.25
CA GLU A 90 9.62 -16.54 -16.58
C GLU A 90 8.51 -16.43 -15.55
N ARG A 91 8.87 -16.01 -14.32
CA ARG A 91 7.88 -15.82 -13.25
C ARG A 91 7.02 -14.59 -13.53
N ALA A 92 5.72 -14.81 -13.68
CA ALA A 92 4.72 -13.78 -13.87
C ALA A 92 4.22 -13.25 -12.51
N TYR A 93 3.79 -14.14 -11.62
CA TYR A 93 3.28 -13.79 -10.30
C TYR A 93 3.86 -14.69 -9.22
N SER A 94 4.12 -14.11 -8.07
CA SER A 94 4.33 -14.83 -6.80
C SER A 94 3.02 -14.88 -6.04
N LEU A 95 2.62 -16.04 -5.54
CA LEU A 95 1.44 -16.24 -4.73
C LEU A 95 1.87 -16.37 -3.27
N VAL A 96 1.43 -15.42 -2.43
CA VAL A 96 1.81 -15.33 -1.01
C VAL A 96 0.57 -15.22 -0.14
N ARG A 97 0.60 -15.78 1.08
CA ARG A 97 -0.53 -15.68 2.03
C ARG A 97 -0.70 -14.28 2.59
N SER A 98 0.38 -13.52 2.69
CA SER A 98 0.33 -12.17 3.23
C SER A 98 1.40 -11.29 2.61
N VAL A 99 1.12 -9.99 2.52
CA VAL A 99 2.06 -8.98 2.02
C VAL A 99 2.19 -7.89 3.07
N PRO A 100 3.43 -7.50 3.47
CA PRO A 100 3.62 -6.39 4.38
C PRO A 100 3.18 -5.08 3.71
N ILE A 101 2.43 -4.27 4.44
CA ILE A 101 2.09 -2.90 4.07
C ILE A 101 3.10 -2.00 4.78
N PRO A 102 3.99 -1.30 4.06
CA PRO A 102 4.89 -0.35 4.69
C PRO A 102 4.11 0.85 5.24
N LYS A 103 4.58 1.40 6.36
CA LYS A 103 4.11 2.68 6.88
C LYS A 103 4.34 3.75 5.80
N ARG A 104 3.30 4.46 5.40
CA ARG A 104 3.34 5.51 4.35
C ARG A 104 2.81 6.84 4.81
N LEU A 105 1.95 6.82 5.82
CA LEU A 105 1.34 8.01 6.38
C LEU A 105 1.97 8.27 7.75
N PHE A 106 2.43 9.48 7.94
CA PHE A 106 3.16 9.92 9.13
C PHE A 106 2.40 11.10 9.75
N PHE A 107 1.08 10.94 9.93
CA PHE A 107 0.23 12.04 10.42
C PHE A 107 0.63 12.50 11.80
N GLU A 108 0.83 11.57 12.74
CA GLU A 108 1.19 11.90 14.12
C GLU A 108 2.54 12.60 14.16
N GLU A 109 3.57 12.02 13.55
CA GLU A 109 4.91 12.60 13.53
C GLU A 109 4.96 13.97 12.83
N ASN A 110 4.19 14.13 11.74
CA ASN A 110 4.12 15.40 11.02
C ASN A 110 3.33 16.44 11.82
N ALA A 111 2.27 16.05 12.53
CA ALA A 111 1.53 16.92 13.42
C ALA A 111 2.42 17.39 14.60
N GLU A 112 3.10 16.47 15.27
CA GLU A 112 4.02 16.78 16.36
C GLU A 112 5.13 17.74 15.90
N ARG A 113 5.79 17.45 14.77
CA ARG A 113 6.82 18.35 14.22
C ARG A 113 6.27 19.74 13.92
N THR A 114 5.05 19.80 13.38
CA THR A 114 4.42 21.08 13.04
C THR A 114 4.09 21.88 14.30
N VAL A 115 3.54 21.20 15.30
CA VAL A 115 3.24 21.82 16.60
C VAL A 115 4.52 22.30 17.25
N GLN A 116 5.54 21.47 17.37
CA GLN A 116 6.83 21.84 17.98
C GLN A 116 7.49 23.03 17.29
N LYS A 117 7.45 23.10 15.96
CA LYS A 117 8.03 24.21 15.21
C LYS A 117 7.22 25.51 15.35
N LYS A 118 5.91 25.43 15.43
CA LYS A 118 5.04 26.61 15.39
C LYS A 118 4.63 27.10 16.78
N ILE A 119 4.62 26.23 17.79
CA ILE A 119 4.08 26.58 19.10
C ILE A 119 4.87 27.72 19.75
N GLN A 120 6.20 27.69 19.66
CA GLN A 120 7.05 28.74 20.21
C GLN A 120 6.79 30.09 19.51
N TYR A 121 6.72 30.07 18.20
CA TYR A 121 6.45 31.27 17.42
C TYR A 121 5.06 31.85 17.71
N ILE A 122 4.03 31.02 17.72
CA ILE A 122 2.66 31.44 18.00
C ILE A 122 2.56 31.96 19.44
N TRP A 123 3.16 31.24 20.39
CA TRP A 123 3.15 31.62 21.81
C TRP A 123 3.82 32.97 22.01
N THR A 124 5.03 33.17 21.47
CA THR A 124 5.77 34.43 21.57
C THR A 124 5.00 35.58 20.93
N ALA A 125 4.41 35.35 19.75
CA ALA A 125 3.61 36.36 19.06
C ALA A 125 2.36 36.78 19.87
N GLN A 126 1.65 35.79 20.44
CA GLN A 126 0.47 36.06 21.26
C GLN A 126 0.84 36.74 22.61
N LEU A 127 1.93 36.30 23.22
CA LEU A 127 2.42 36.94 24.44
C LEU A 127 2.77 38.38 24.22
N ASN A 128 3.54 38.69 23.16
CA ASN A 128 3.89 40.06 22.80
C ASN A 128 2.64 40.92 22.50
N ARG A 129 1.66 40.37 21.82
CA ARG A 129 0.39 41.05 21.56
C ARG A 129 -0.36 41.31 22.86
N ALA A 130 -0.44 40.34 23.77
CA ALA A 130 -1.10 40.48 25.06
C ALA A 130 -0.41 41.60 25.92
N LEU A 131 0.93 41.62 25.93
CA LEU A 131 1.70 42.63 26.65
C LEU A 131 1.48 44.01 26.06
N GLN A 132 1.40 44.13 24.72
CA GLN A 132 1.13 45.43 24.08
C GLN A 132 -0.30 45.94 24.32
N THR A 133 -1.27 45.03 24.42
CA THR A 133 -2.69 45.38 24.65
C THR A 133 -3.05 45.48 26.11
N SER A 134 -2.22 44.94 27.00
CA SER A 134 -2.41 45.03 28.46
C SER A 134 -2.15 46.47 28.90
N LYS A 135 -3.23 47.19 29.07
CA LYS A 135 -3.24 48.52 29.71
C LYS A 135 -3.08 48.29 31.24
N TYR A 136 -1.90 47.91 31.68
CA TYR A 136 -1.54 48.15 33.07
C TYR A 136 -1.14 49.66 33.18
N LYS A 137 -2.12 50.48 33.58
CA LYS A 137 -1.87 51.75 34.24
C LYS A 137 -1.62 51.48 35.69
#